data_24a61293f68e04c995ab9aecc6d99055
#
_entry.id   24a61293f68e04c995ab9aecc6d99055
#
_cell.length_a   1.000
_cell.length_b   1.000
_cell.length_c   1.000
_cell.angle_alpha   90.00
_cell.angle_beta   90.00
_cell.angle_gamma   90.00
#
_symmetry.space_group_name_H-M   'P 1'
#
loop_
_entity.id
_entity.type
_entity.pdbx_description
1 polymer ?
#
loop_
_entity_poly.entity_id
_entity_poly.type
_entity_poly.pdbx_seq_one_letter_code
_entity_poly.pdbx_strand_id
1 'polypeptide(L)'
;MIIMEDVTKTYSSGSDVPALNGINLHIQEGEFVFIVGKSGSGKSTLIKLLLKELDPTSGKIYVNKKYLNKITRKKLPYLRRDIGVVFQDFRLLKDRNVYENVAFAQRVIGRPTRVIRKRVPEVLQEVGLAGKYKAYPDELSGGEQQRVALARALVNRPDILLA
;
A
#
# COMPACT_ATOMS: atom_id res chain seq x y z
N MET A 1 6.40 -4.64 11.33
CA MET A 1 5.80 -4.27 12.63
C MET A 1 5.10 -2.93 12.53
N ILE A 2 3.84 -2.82 13.04
CA ILE A 2 3.04 -1.58 13.13
C ILE A 2 2.62 -1.38 14.59
N ILE A 3 2.78 -0.17 15.12
CA ILE A 3 2.30 0.17 16.47
C ILE A 3 1.53 1.49 16.39
N MET A 4 0.33 1.51 16.95
CA MET A 4 -0.48 2.71 17.16
C MET A 4 -0.82 2.81 18.64
N GLU A 5 -0.57 3.99 19.24
CA GLU A 5 -0.80 4.26 20.64
C GLU A 5 -1.76 5.43 20.77
N ASP A 6 -2.96 5.18 21.29
CA ASP A 6 -4.03 6.15 21.55
C ASP A 6 -4.31 7.07 20.33
N VAL A 7 -4.38 6.47 19.14
CA VAL A 7 -4.49 7.23 17.88
C VAL A 7 -5.92 7.67 17.64
N THR A 8 -6.11 8.99 17.58
CA THR A 8 -7.38 9.63 17.23
C THR A 8 -7.24 10.41 15.93
N LYS A 9 -8.26 10.36 15.09
CA LYS A 9 -8.36 11.18 13.87
C LYS A 9 -9.74 11.78 13.73
N THR A 10 -9.81 13.11 13.80
CA THR A 10 -10.99 13.91 13.47
C THR A 10 -10.72 14.69 12.19
N TYR A 11 -11.72 14.81 11.33
CA TYR A 11 -11.66 15.64 10.11
C TYR A 11 -12.24 17.01 10.41
N SER A 12 -11.56 18.07 9.96
CA SER A 12 -11.97 19.47 10.20
C SER A 12 -13.27 19.87 9.46
N SER A 13 -13.73 19.07 8.50
CA SER A 13 -14.90 19.37 7.67
C SER A 13 -16.09 18.48 8.06
N GLY A 14 -16.92 18.92 8.97
CA GLY A 14 -18.29 18.47 9.04
C GLY A 14 -18.83 17.80 10.30
N SER A 15 -18.08 17.12 11.11
CA SER A 15 -18.56 16.61 12.40
C SER A 15 -17.43 16.51 13.43
N ASP A 16 -17.74 16.81 14.67
CA ASP A 16 -16.80 16.63 15.82
C ASP A 16 -16.59 15.14 16.15
N VAL A 17 -17.27 14.23 15.42
CA VAL A 17 -17.14 12.79 15.62
C VAL A 17 -15.83 12.29 15.00
N PRO A 18 -14.93 11.70 15.77
CA PRO A 18 -13.67 11.18 15.27
C PRO A 18 -13.90 9.98 14.35
N ALA A 19 -13.19 9.94 13.21
CA ALA A 19 -13.16 8.79 12.32
C ALA A 19 -12.39 7.60 12.93
N LEU A 20 -11.43 7.89 13.80
CA LEU A 20 -10.75 6.94 14.68
C LEU A 20 -10.66 7.56 16.07
N ASN A 21 -10.96 6.80 17.11
CA ASN A 21 -11.00 7.28 18.48
C ASN A 21 -10.20 6.38 19.42
N GLY A 22 -9.03 6.85 19.86
CA GLY A 22 -8.18 6.17 20.83
C GLY A 22 -7.71 4.78 20.39
N ILE A 23 -7.36 4.59 19.10
CA ILE A 23 -6.98 3.28 18.56
C ILE A 23 -5.62 2.86 19.10
N ASN A 24 -5.62 1.68 19.73
CA ASN A 24 -4.42 0.97 20.14
C ASN A 24 -4.29 -0.30 19.30
N LEU A 25 -3.17 -0.44 18.56
CA LEU A 25 -2.93 -1.53 17.64
C LEU A 25 -1.45 -1.92 17.67
N HIS A 26 -1.19 -3.20 17.78
CA HIS A 26 0.15 -3.74 17.68
C HIS A 26 0.13 -4.94 16.73
N ILE A 27 0.77 -4.81 15.57
CA ILE A 27 0.94 -5.87 14.58
C ILE A 27 2.44 -6.20 14.51
N GLN A 28 2.78 -7.44 14.80
CA GLN A 28 4.15 -7.93 14.78
C GLN A 28 4.59 -8.28 13.35
N GLU A 29 5.85 -8.55 13.19
CA GLU A 29 6.39 -9.05 11.93
C GLU A 29 5.91 -10.48 11.68
N GLY A 30 5.48 -10.76 10.43
CA GLY A 30 4.95 -12.06 10.04
C GLY A 30 3.46 -12.28 10.36
N GLU A 31 2.80 -11.35 11.05
CA GLU A 31 1.37 -11.46 11.30
C GLU A 31 0.54 -11.15 10.05
N PHE A 32 -0.56 -11.90 9.92
CA PHE A 32 -1.61 -11.67 8.94
C PHE A 32 -2.87 -11.19 9.68
N VAL A 33 -3.29 -9.95 9.44
CA VAL A 33 -4.34 -9.28 10.21
C VAL A 33 -5.48 -8.83 9.31
N PHE A 34 -6.72 -9.19 9.66
CA PHE A 34 -7.92 -8.65 9.05
C PHE A 34 -8.45 -7.45 9.83
N ILE A 35 -8.68 -6.33 9.14
CA ILE A 35 -9.37 -5.16 9.69
C ILE A 35 -10.80 -5.17 9.18
N VAL A 36 -11.74 -5.56 10.04
CA VAL A 36 -13.16 -5.68 9.70
C VAL A 36 -13.98 -4.55 10.30
N GLY A 37 -15.10 -4.23 9.68
CA GLY A 37 -16.02 -3.21 10.17
C GLY A 37 -16.97 -2.71 9.08
N LYS A 38 -18.06 -2.06 9.50
CA LYS A 38 -19.06 -1.47 8.59
C LYS A 38 -18.44 -0.37 7.69
N SER A 39 -19.14 0.00 6.61
CA SER A 39 -18.75 1.18 5.83
C SER A 39 -18.70 2.41 6.76
N GLY A 40 -17.68 3.26 6.57
CA GLY A 40 -17.50 4.45 7.42
C GLY A 40 -16.82 4.19 8.78
N SER A 41 -16.49 2.95 9.14
CA SER A 41 -15.84 2.63 10.46
C SER A 41 -14.38 3.07 10.58
N GLY A 42 -13.83 3.85 9.64
CA GLY A 42 -12.47 4.38 9.73
C GLY A 42 -11.38 3.52 9.09
N LYS A 43 -11.69 2.36 8.47
CA LYS A 43 -10.66 1.48 7.83
C LYS A 43 -9.77 2.22 6.84
N SER A 44 -10.36 2.98 5.92
CA SER A 44 -9.61 3.77 4.92
C SER A 44 -8.81 4.91 5.58
N THR A 45 -9.29 5.48 6.69
CA THR A 45 -8.56 6.48 7.47
C THR A 45 -7.33 5.87 8.11
N LEU A 46 -7.44 4.66 8.65
CA LEU A 46 -6.31 3.92 9.22
C LEU A 46 -5.22 3.67 8.17
N ILE A 47 -5.60 3.17 6.98
CA ILE A 47 -4.65 2.97 5.87
C ILE A 47 -3.95 4.29 5.48
N LYS A 48 -4.71 5.38 5.35
CA LYS A 48 -4.14 6.70 5.01
C LYS A 48 -3.16 7.22 6.08
N LEU A 49 -3.41 6.95 7.36
CA LEU A 49 -2.47 7.27 8.44
C LEU A 49 -1.18 6.45 8.32
N LEU A 50 -1.27 5.14 8.06
CA LEU A 50 -0.10 4.27 7.88
C LEU A 50 0.76 4.68 6.67
N LEU A 51 0.12 5.15 5.59
CA LEU A 51 0.80 5.68 4.40
C LEU A 51 1.29 7.13 4.57
N LYS A 52 1.02 7.74 5.73
CA LYS A 52 1.31 9.16 5.97
C LYS A 52 0.70 10.07 4.89
N GLU A 53 -0.50 9.74 4.42
CA GLU A 53 -1.34 10.63 3.61
C GLU A 53 -2.14 11.58 4.50
N LEU A 54 -2.37 11.17 5.75
CA LEU A 54 -2.99 11.96 6.80
C LEU A 54 -2.10 11.95 8.05
N ASP A 55 -2.22 13.01 8.84
CA ASP A 55 -1.68 13.07 10.19
C ASP A 55 -2.76 12.71 11.22
N PRO A 56 -2.42 12.00 12.31
CA PRO A 56 -3.35 11.81 13.41
C PRO A 56 -3.64 13.16 14.11
N THR A 57 -4.82 13.29 14.70
CA THR A 57 -5.15 14.44 15.57
C THR A 57 -4.42 14.33 16.89
N SER A 58 -4.35 13.11 17.45
CA SER A 58 -3.55 12.78 18.64
C SER A 58 -3.03 11.35 18.55
N GLY A 59 -2.17 10.95 19.49
CA GLY A 59 -1.57 9.63 19.56
C GLY A 59 -0.31 9.48 18.73
N LYS A 60 0.25 8.27 18.71
CA LYS A 60 1.54 7.97 18.08
C LYS A 60 1.42 6.80 17.13
N ILE A 61 2.12 6.89 15.99
CA ILE A 61 2.15 5.83 14.98
C ILE A 61 3.60 5.47 14.64
N TYR A 62 3.92 4.19 14.72
CA TYR A 62 5.20 3.65 14.33
C TYR A 62 4.99 2.58 13.24
N VAL A 63 5.78 2.65 12.19
CA VAL A 63 5.82 1.66 11.09
C VAL A 63 7.28 1.28 10.86
N ASN A 64 7.61 -0.01 10.98
CA ASN A 64 8.99 -0.51 10.87
C ASN A 64 9.99 0.32 11.69
N LYS A 65 9.69 0.54 12.97
CA LYS A 65 10.49 1.36 13.91
C LYS A 65 10.60 2.85 13.53
N LYS A 66 9.91 3.30 12.46
CA LYS A 66 9.89 4.72 12.04
C LYS A 66 8.72 5.43 12.71
N TYR A 67 8.99 6.50 13.46
CA TYR A 67 7.97 7.33 14.10
C TYR A 67 7.32 8.27 13.07
N LEU A 68 6.08 7.96 12.66
CA LEU A 68 5.42 8.65 11.55
C LEU A 68 5.08 10.11 11.86
N ASN A 69 4.77 10.43 13.12
CA ASN A 69 4.40 11.82 13.48
C ASN A 69 5.53 12.82 13.21
N LYS A 70 6.80 12.38 13.27
CA LYS A 70 8.00 13.19 13.04
C LYS A 70 8.72 12.91 11.71
N ILE A 71 8.16 12.05 10.86
CA ILE A 71 8.81 11.76 9.59
C ILE A 71 8.79 12.98 8.67
N THR A 72 9.94 13.34 8.12
CA THR A 72 10.06 14.48 7.22
C THR A 72 9.63 14.11 5.80
N ARG A 73 9.25 15.12 4.98
CA ARG A 73 8.89 14.92 3.56
C ARG A 73 10.00 14.22 2.77
N LYS A 74 11.27 14.48 3.08
CA LYS A 74 12.43 13.82 2.44
C LYS A 74 12.51 12.32 2.74
N LYS A 75 12.06 11.88 3.93
CA LYS A 75 12.07 10.46 4.36
C LYS A 75 10.80 9.69 3.96
N LEU A 76 9.72 10.38 3.62
CA LEU A 76 8.44 9.77 3.26
C LEU A 76 8.52 8.79 2.07
N PRO A 77 9.25 9.06 0.96
CA PRO A 77 9.42 8.08 -0.12
C PRO A 77 10.06 6.76 0.33
N TYR A 78 10.97 6.81 1.29
CA TYR A 78 11.61 5.62 1.84
C TYR A 78 10.66 4.79 2.72
N LEU A 79 9.78 5.44 3.50
CA LEU A 79 8.72 4.75 4.22
C LEU A 79 7.79 4.02 3.23
N ARG A 80 7.33 4.70 2.18
CA ARG A 80 6.39 4.14 1.21
C ARG A 80 6.98 3.01 0.36
N ARG A 81 8.30 2.91 0.23
CA ARG A 81 8.97 1.77 -0.43
C ARG A 81 8.85 0.47 0.38
N ASP A 82 8.75 0.59 1.70
CA ASP A 82 8.63 -0.56 2.61
C ASP A 82 7.17 -1.06 2.70
N ILE A 83 6.21 -0.33 2.09
CA ILE A 83 4.78 -0.65 2.14
C ILE A 83 4.28 -0.91 0.72
N GLY A 84 3.84 -2.12 0.44
CA GLY A 84 3.07 -2.46 -0.74
C GLY A 84 1.59 -2.16 -0.50
N VAL A 85 0.90 -1.57 -1.48
CA VAL A 85 -0.52 -1.25 -1.36
C VAL A 85 -1.29 -1.78 -2.55
N VAL A 86 -2.37 -2.50 -2.27
CA VAL A 86 -3.39 -2.88 -3.25
C VAL A 86 -4.62 -2.03 -3.00
N PHE A 87 -4.98 -1.17 -3.95
CA PHE A 87 -6.16 -0.32 -3.84
C PHE A 87 -7.41 -1.06 -4.32
N GLN A 88 -8.57 -0.72 -3.75
CA GLN A 88 -9.86 -1.31 -4.11
C GLN A 88 -10.20 -1.13 -5.60
N ASP A 89 -9.84 0.01 -6.20
CA ASP A 89 -10.00 0.36 -7.61
C ASP A 89 -8.79 -0.05 -8.48
N PHE A 90 -7.88 -0.88 -7.94
CA PHE A 90 -6.63 -1.37 -8.52
C PHE A 90 -5.66 -0.28 -8.99
N ARG A 91 -6.10 0.88 -9.40
CA ARG A 91 -5.30 2.02 -9.91
C ARG A 91 -4.28 1.61 -10.96
N LEU A 92 -4.68 0.78 -11.90
CA LEU A 92 -3.82 0.40 -13.01
C LEU A 92 -3.68 1.54 -14.01
N LEU A 93 -2.48 1.67 -14.58
CA LEU A 93 -2.21 2.59 -15.68
C LEU A 93 -2.83 2.02 -16.97
N LYS A 94 -3.91 2.63 -17.46
CA LYS A 94 -4.70 2.11 -18.58
C LYS A 94 -3.93 2.13 -19.91
N ASP A 95 -3.01 3.06 -20.07
CA ASP A 95 -2.12 3.23 -21.23
C ASP A 95 -0.89 2.32 -21.19
N ARG A 96 -0.78 1.43 -20.20
CA ARG A 96 0.36 0.54 -19.98
C ARG A 96 -0.11 -0.91 -19.88
N ASN A 97 0.65 -1.81 -20.49
CA ASN A 97 0.40 -3.25 -20.35
C ASN A 97 0.74 -3.76 -18.94
N VAL A 98 0.46 -5.02 -18.68
CA VAL A 98 0.70 -5.69 -17.38
C VAL A 98 2.16 -5.56 -16.93
N TYR A 99 3.12 -5.86 -17.84
CA TYR A 99 4.54 -5.73 -17.52
C TYR A 99 4.91 -4.31 -17.10
N GLU A 100 4.48 -3.32 -17.86
CA GLU A 100 4.78 -1.91 -17.60
C GLU A 100 4.11 -1.39 -16.32
N ASN A 101 2.89 -1.85 -15.99
CA ASN A 101 2.23 -1.54 -14.72
C ASN A 101 3.06 -1.99 -13.52
N VAL A 102 3.61 -3.20 -13.58
CA VAL A 102 4.44 -3.75 -12.48
C VAL A 102 5.84 -3.11 -12.50
N ALA A 103 6.46 -2.97 -13.67
CA ALA A 103 7.78 -2.35 -13.82
C ALA A 103 7.82 -0.89 -13.33
N PHE A 104 6.70 -0.18 -13.46
CA PHE A 104 6.57 1.22 -13.02
C PHE A 104 6.98 1.40 -11.55
N ALA A 105 6.54 0.51 -10.66
CA ALA A 105 6.88 0.60 -9.24
C ALA A 105 8.40 0.52 -8.98
N GLN A 106 9.14 -0.24 -9.79
CA GLN A 106 10.61 -0.31 -9.68
C GLN A 106 11.31 0.88 -10.36
N ARG A 107 10.76 1.38 -11.47
CA ARG A 107 11.33 2.58 -12.14
C ARG A 107 11.24 3.81 -11.24
N VAL A 108 10.11 4.01 -10.56
CA VAL A 108 9.91 5.15 -9.63
C VAL A 108 10.96 5.20 -8.53
N ILE A 109 11.46 4.05 -8.08
CA ILE A 109 12.51 3.98 -7.06
C ILE A 109 13.93 3.92 -7.65
N GLY A 110 14.07 4.07 -8.97
CA GLY A 110 15.37 4.12 -9.65
C GLY A 110 16.07 2.77 -9.79
N ARG A 111 15.35 1.65 -9.84
CA ARG A 111 15.98 0.35 -10.06
C ARG A 111 16.56 0.24 -11.48
N PRO A 112 17.76 -0.34 -11.65
CA PRO A 112 18.35 -0.57 -12.96
C PRO A 112 17.47 -1.47 -13.84
N THR A 113 17.45 -1.20 -15.16
CA THR A 113 16.65 -1.96 -16.13
C THR A 113 16.93 -3.48 -16.06
N ARG A 114 18.18 -3.88 -15.83
CA ARG A 114 18.56 -5.29 -15.68
C ARG A 114 17.80 -5.96 -14.52
N VAL A 115 17.64 -5.27 -13.38
CA VAL A 115 16.91 -5.77 -12.21
C VAL A 115 15.43 -5.90 -12.53
N ILE A 116 14.85 -4.87 -13.18
CA ILE A 116 13.43 -4.85 -13.58
C ILE A 116 13.12 -6.02 -14.51
N ARG A 117 13.94 -6.23 -15.55
CA ARG A 117 13.77 -7.33 -16.52
C ARG A 117 13.79 -8.73 -15.89
N LYS A 118 14.48 -8.89 -14.77
CA LYS A 118 14.49 -10.14 -14.02
C LYS A 118 13.28 -10.24 -13.06
N ARG A 119 13.07 -9.23 -12.24
CA ARG A 119 12.10 -9.29 -11.14
C ARG A 119 10.64 -9.23 -11.60
N VAL A 120 10.31 -8.48 -12.64
CA VAL A 120 8.92 -8.35 -13.10
C VAL A 120 8.34 -9.67 -13.60
N PRO A 121 9.01 -10.45 -14.48
CA PRO A 121 8.53 -11.78 -14.84
C PRO A 121 8.37 -12.74 -13.65
N GLU A 122 9.31 -12.71 -12.69
CA GLU A 122 9.23 -13.54 -11.48
C GLU A 122 7.93 -13.26 -10.70
N VAL A 123 7.64 -11.99 -10.38
CA VAL A 123 6.45 -11.65 -9.61
C VAL A 123 5.15 -11.89 -10.41
N LEU A 124 5.16 -11.71 -11.73
CA LEU A 124 4.01 -12.05 -12.57
C LEU A 124 3.74 -13.56 -12.58
N GLN A 125 4.77 -14.39 -12.52
CA GLN A 125 4.63 -15.82 -12.34
C GLN A 125 4.07 -16.18 -10.97
N GLU A 126 4.57 -15.54 -9.90
CA GLU A 126 4.08 -15.71 -8.52
C GLU A 126 2.56 -15.49 -8.39
N VAL A 127 2.01 -14.51 -9.15
CA VAL A 127 0.56 -14.21 -9.15
C VAL A 127 -0.22 -14.91 -10.28
N GLY A 128 0.40 -15.81 -11.05
CA GLY A 128 -0.27 -16.57 -12.11
C GLY A 128 -0.59 -15.77 -13.38
N LEU A 129 0.21 -14.76 -13.72
CA LEU A 129 0.02 -13.89 -14.88
C LEU A 129 1.16 -13.96 -15.91
N ALA A 130 1.99 -15.02 -15.89
CA ALA A 130 3.13 -15.17 -16.78
C ALA A 130 2.76 -15.08 -18.27
N GLY A 131 1.56 -15.56 -18.67
CA GLY A 131 1.08 -15.50 -20.06
C GLY A 131 0.43 -14.18 -20.47
N LYS A 132 0.24 -13.23 -19.53
CA LYS A 132 -0.55 -12.01 -19.74
C LYS A 132 0.29 -10.72 -19.73
N TYR A 133 1.60 -10.81 -19.72
CA TYR A 133 2.47 -9.63 -19.51
C TYR A 133 2.35 -8.55 -20.59
N LYS A 134 1.87 -8.88 -21.80
CA LYS A 134 1.61 -7.92 -22.90
C LYS A 134 0.19 -7.35 -22.91
N ALA A 135 -0.75 -7.98 -22.19
CA ALA A 135 -2.14 -7.54 -22.15
C ALA A 135 -2.28 -6.17 -21.49
N TYR A 136 -3.28 -5.41 -21.91
CA TYR A 136 -3.66 -4.14 -21.30
C TYR A 136 -4.77 -4.36 -20.24
N PRO A 137 -4.96 -3.42 -19.29
CA PRO A 137 -5.95 -3.57 -18.23
C PRO A 137 -7.38 -3.85 -18.70
N ASP A 138 -7.80 -3.30 -19.83
CA ASP A 138 -9.13 -3.49 -20.42
C ASP A 138 -9.33 -4.89 -21.06
N GLU A 139 -8.23 -5.60 -21.33
CA GLU A 139 -8.24 -6.98 -21.81
C GLU A 139 -8.26 -8.02 -20.67
N LEU A 140 -8.29 -7.57 -19.42
CA LEU A 140 -8.20 -8.40 -18.22
C LEU A 140 -9.53 -8.47 -17.48
N SER A 141 -9.85 -9.62 -16.94
CA SER A 141 -10.92 -9.77 -15.94
C SER A 141 -10.58 -8.98 -14.65
N GLY A 142 -11.60 -8.64 -13.84
CA GLY A 142 -11.38 -7.95 -12.56
C GLY A 142 -10.40 -8.68 -11.63
N GLY A 143 -10.47 -10.01 -11.57
CA GLY A 143 -9.52 -10.82 -10.80
C GLY A 143 -8.10 -10.77 -11.35
N GLU A 144 -7.91 -10.70 -12.67
CA GLU A 144 -6.59 -10.53 -13.28
C GLU A 144 -6.05 -9.12 -13.00
N GLN A 145 -6.89 -8.08 -13.09
CA GLN A 145 -6.51 -6.71 -12.72
C GLN A 145 -6.06 -6.61 -11.27
N GLN A 146 -6.78 -7.28 -10.36
CA GLN A 146 -6.41 -7.36 -8.94
C GLN A 146 -5.04 -8.03 -8.77
N ARG A 147 -4.76 -9.14 -9.48
CA ARG A 147 -3.46 -9.80 -9.43
C ARG A 147 -2.33 -8.94 -10.01
N VAL A 148 -2.60 -8.10 -11.04
CA VAL A 148 -1.62 -7.11 -11.52
C VAL A 148 -1.31 -6.08 -10.43
N ALA A 149 -2.33 -5.57 -9.73
CA ALA A 149 -2.15 -4.63 -8.63
C ALA A 149 -1.35 -5.27 -7.48
N LEU A 150 -1.62 -6.55 -7.17
CA LEU A 150 -0.86 -7.32 -6.19
C LEU A 150 0.61 -7.49 -6.63
N ALA A 151 0.87 -7.89 -7.87
CA ALA A 151 2.22 -7.99 -8.41
C ALA A 151 2.99 -6.67 -8.32
N ARG A 152 2.33 -5.55 -8.65
CA ARG A 152 2.89 -4.21 -8.52
C ARG A 152 3.23 -3.84 -7.07
N ALA A 153 2.40 -4.26 -6.11
CA ALA A 153 2.67 -4.06 -4.69
C ALA A 153 3.88 -4.90 -4.22
N LEU A 154 4.01 -6.14 -4.69
CA LEU A 154 5.03 -7.10 -4.25
C LEU A 154 6.39 -6.97 -4.94
N VAL A 155 6.45 -6.33 -6.12
CA VAL A 155 7.67 -6.31 -6.96
C VAL A 155 8.89 -5.71 -6.25
N ASN A 156 8.67 -4.77 -5.33
CA ASN A 156 9.71 -4.13 -4.53
C ASN A 156 10.04 -4.89 -3.23
N ARG A 157 9.42 -6.04 -2.97
CA ARG A 157 9.56 -6.82 -1.74
C ARG A 157 9.31 -5.96 -0.49
N PRO A 158 8.10 -5.42 -0.34
CA PRO A 158 7.79 -4.59 0.82
C PRO A 158 7.77 -5.42 2.11
N ASP A 159 8.11 -4.78 3.22
CA ASP A 159 8.02 -5.41 4.56
C ASP A 159 6.56 -5.50 5.05
N ILE A 160 5.69 -4.66 4.52
CA ILE A 160 4.26 -4.59 4.87
C ILE A 160 3.44 -4.57 3.59
N LEU A 161 2.39 -5.40 3.54
CA LEU A 161 1.39 -5.39 2.49
C LEU A 161 0.05 -4.92 3.07
N LEU A 162 -0.51 -3.87 2.49
CA LEU A 162 -1.86 -3.37 2.76
C LEU A 162 -2.75 -3.69 1.55
N ALA A 163 -3.81 -4.50 1.75
CA ALA A 163 -4.71 -4.94 0.68
C ALA A 163 -6.18 -4.74 1.05
#